data_e4c986bc1b8ecdf88802abded9c9fd73
#
_entry.id   e4c986bc1b8ecdf88802abded9c9fd73
#
_cell.length_a   1.000
_cell.length_b   1.000
_cell.length_c   1.000
_cell.angle_alpha   90.00
_cell.angle_beta   90.00
_cell.angle_gamma   90.00
#
_symmetry.space_group_name_H-M   'P 1'
#
loop_
_entity.id
_entity.type
_entity.pdbx_description
1 polymer ?
#
loop_
_entity_poly.entity_id
_entity_poly.type
_entity_poly.pdbx_seq_one_letter_code
_entity_poly.pdbx_strand_id
1 'polypeptide(L)'
;FVSLMLTKQKILKAPKKNYMNKEQLSFFKSLLEDLKQETLTHIRDAKERLSNPPACSDEVDRAQHEIDCMLFLRIVERESKLLPKIDKAIMRIKEGDYGYCVETGDPIGIPRLISRPTAEFCAEIKSINEEKEKHFID
;
A
#
# COMPACT_ATOMS: atom_id res chain seq x y z
N PHE A 1 12.86 10.99 -22.48
CA PHE A 1 12.03 11.10 -21.29
C PHE A 1 12.26 9.96 -20.30
N VAL A 2 12.59 8.77 -20.79
CA VAL A 2 12.94 7.64 -19.93
C VAL A 2 14.16 7.95 -19.07
N SER A 3 15.08 8.78 -19.56
CA SER A 3 16.29 9.17 -18.83
C SER A 3 16.02 10.03 -17.60
N LEU A 4 14.83 10.64 -17.50
CA LEU A 4 14.44 11.47 -16.37
C LEU A 4 13.70 10.68 -15.28
N MET A 5 13.31 9.44 -15.55
CA MET A 5 12.62 8.61 -14.58
C MET A 5 13.62 7.92 -13.66
N LEU A 6 13.42 8.10 -12.35
CA LEU A 6 14.20 7.38 -11.37
C LEU A 6 13.77 5.91 -11.32
N THR A 7 14.74 5.02 -11.21
CA THR A 7 14.50 3.61 -10.95
C THR A 7 14.62 3.35 -9.46
N LYS A 8 14.08 2.23 -8.98
CA LYS A 8 14.22 1.84 -7.57
C LYS A 8 15.68 1.80 -7.14
N GLN A 9 16.56 1.30 -8.00
CA GLN A 9 17.99 1.22 -7.70
C GLN A 9 18.64 2.60 -7.58
N LYS A 10 18.31 3.50 -8.50
CA LYS A 10 18.85 4.87 -8.50
C LYS A 10 18.39 5.66 -7.28
N ILE A 11 17.10 5.55 -6.92
CA ILE A 11 16.58 6.27 -5.79
C ILE A 11 17.15 5.77 -4.46
N LEU A 12 17.40 4.47 -4.34
CA LEU A 12 18.05 3.89 -3.16
C LEU A 12 19.48 4.39 -2.96
N LYS A 13 20.17 4.70 -4.05
CA LYS A 13 21.55 5.19 -4.02
C LYS A 13 21.66 6.72 -3.98
N ALA A 14 20.54 7.42 -4.05
CA ALA A 14 20.54 8.87 -4.06
C ALA A 14 21.03 9.47 -2.74
N PRO A 15 21.74 10.61 -2.78
CA PRO A 15 22.20 11.27 -1.55
C PRO A 15 21.02 11.75 -0.70
N LYS A 16 21.24 11.86 0.61
CA LYS A 16 20.22 12.34 1.56
C LYS A 16 19.73 13.75 1.22
N LYS A 17 20.58 14.60 0.65
CA LYS A 17 20.20 15.96 0.25
C LYS A 17 19.11 16.00 -0.81
N ASN A 18 18.94 14.91 -1.57
CA ASN A 18 17.91 14.81 -2.60
C ASN A 18 16.59 14.24 -2.07
N TYR A 19 16.50 14.00 -0.76
CA TYR A 19 15.32 13.38 -0.16
C TYR A 19 14.06 14.19 -0.48
N MET A 20 13.09 13.51 -1.10
CA MET A 20 11.80 14.10 -1.51
C MET A 20 11.94 15.33 -2.43
N ASN A 21 12.99 15.35 -3.28
CA ASN A 21 13.06 16.34 -4.33
C ASN A 21 11.98 16.05 -5.39
N LYS A 22 11.82 16.93 -6.37
CA LYS A 22 10.77 16.78 -7.39
C LYS A 22 10.81 15.44 -8.12
N GLU A 23 12.00 14.96 -8.45
CA GLU A 23 12.15 13.68 -9.15
C GLU A 23 11.72 12.50 -8.27
N GLN A 24 12.10 12.52 -7.00
CA GLN A 24 11.70 11.48 -6.05
C GLN A 24 10.20 11.51 -5.78
N LEU A 25 9.62 12.70 -5.62
CA LEU A 25 8.18 12.84 -5.44
C LEU A 25 7.41 12.34 -6.67
N SER A 26 7.90 12.61 -7.87
CA SER A 26 7.31 12.09 -9.11
C SER A 26 7.38 10.57 -9.16
N PHE A 27 8.51 10.01 -8.75
CA PHE A 27 8.69 8.55 -8.67
C PHE A 27 7.67 7.92 -7.74
N PHE A 28 7.52 8.45 -6.53
CA PHE A 28 6.57 7.91 -5.56
C PHE A 28 5.12 8.15 -5.96
N LYS A 29 4.82 9.26 -6.63
CA LYS A 29 3.49 9.51 -7.17
C LYS A 29 3.12 8.45 -8.21
N SER A 30 4.01 8.15 -9.15
CA SER A 30 3.79 7.08 -10.12
C SER A 30 3.62 5.73 -9.45
N LEU A 31 4.46 5.44 -8.46
CA LEU A 31 4.39 4.18 -7.72
C LEU A 31 3.05 4.03 -7.00
N LEU A 32 2.55 5.11 -6.39
CA LEU A 32 1.25 5.12 -5.70
C LEU A 32 0.08 5.01 -6.68
N GLU A 33 0.16 5.67 -7.83
CA GLU A 33 -0.87 5.56 -8.87
C GLU A 33 -0.95 4.14 -9.42
N ASP A 34 0.20 3.51 -9.67
CA ASP A 34 0.25 2.12 -10.12
C ASP A 34 -0.31 1.18 -9.06
N LEU A 35 0.05 1.39 -7.79
CA LEU A 35 -0.49 0.62 -6.68
C LEU A 35 -2.00 0.78 -6.57
N LYS A 36 -2.51 1.98 -6.79
CA LYS A 36 -3.96 2.24 -6.79
C LYS A 36 -4.68 1.45 -7.88
N GLN A 37 -4.15 1.47 -9.10
CA GLN A 37 -4.74 0.72 -10.21
C GLN A 37 -4.70 -0.79 -9.96
N GLU A 38 -3.58 -1.28 -9.46
CA GLU A 38 -3.44 -2.68 -9.09
C GLU A 38 -4.44 -3.08 -8.01
N THR A 39 -4.59 -2.25 -6.98
CA THR A 39 -5.54 -2.48 -5.89
C THR A 39 -6.99 -2.50 -6.39
N LEU A 40 -7.37 -1.55 -7.25
CA LEU A 40 -8.70 -1.51 -7.85
C LEU A 40 -8.97 -2.76 -8.71
N THR A 41 -7.97 -3.23 -9.44
CA THR A 41 -8.07 -4.44 -10.25
C THR A 41 -8.28 -5.67 -9.36
N HIS A 42 -7.53 -5.79 -8.28
CA HIS A 42 -7.68 -6.89 -7.31
C HIS A 42 -9.09 -6.93 -6.71
N ILE A 43 -9.61 -5.77 -6.34
CA ILE A 43 -10.96 -5.68 -5.77
C ILE A 43 -12.01 -6.08 -6.80
N ARG A 44 -11.89 -5.57 -8.02
CA ARG A 44 -12.83 -5.88 -9.11
C ARG A 44 -12.83 -7.37 -9.41
N ASP A 45 -11.65 -7.97 -9.56
CA ASP A 45 -11.53 -9.38 -9.89
C ASP A 45 -12.09 -10.27 -8.77
N ALA A 46 -11.81 -9.92 -7.52
CA ALA A 46 -12.34 -10.67 -6.38
C ALA A 46 -13.87 -10.56 -6.30
N LYS A 47 -14.43 -9.38 -6.51
CA LYS A 47 -15.89 -9.18 -6.54
C LYS A 47 -16.55 -9.93 -7.69
N GLU A 48 -15.92 -9.95 -8.85
CA GLU A 48 -16.41 -10.69 -10.01
C GLU A 48 -16.49 -12.18 -9.71
N ARG A 49 -15.48 -12.76 -9.09
CA ARG A 49 -15.48 -14.16 -8.69
C ARG A 49 -16.53 -14.48 -7.64
N LEU A 50 -16.80 -13.54 -6.73
CA LEU A 50 -17.87 -13.68 -5.74
C LEU A 50 -19.26 -13.63 -6.37
N SER A 51 -19.42 -12.82 -7.42
CA SER A 51 -20.69 -12.63 -8.10
C SER A 51 -21.03 -13.77 -9.07
N ASN A 52 -20.03 -14.50 -9.56
CA ASN A 52 -20.19 -15.56 -10.55
C ASN A 52 -19.66 -16.89 -10.00
N PRO A 53 -20.36 -17.48 -9.01
CA PRO A 53 -19.89 -18.72 -8.42
C PRO A 53 -19.95 -19.87 -9.43
N PRO A 54 -18.95 -20.78 -9.42
CA PRO A 54 -19.00 -21.96 -10.29
C PRO A 54 -20.09 -22.91 -9.87
N ALA A 55 -20.59 -23.71 -10.81
CA ALA A 55 -21.54 -24.76 -10.50
C ALA A 55 -20.83 -25.85 -9.69
N CYS A 56 -21.31 -26.10 -8.46
CA CYS A 56 -20.75 -27.10 -7.56
C CYS A 56 -21.66 -28.32 -7.51
N SER A 57 -21.16 -29.47 -7.96
CA SER A 57 -21.94 -30.70 -8.06
C SER A 57 -21.79 -31.63 -6.86
N ASP A 58 -20.71 -31.51 -6.05
CA ASP A 58 -20.50 -32.35 -4.89
C ASP A 58 -20.07 -31.56 -3.66
N GLU A 59 -19.97 -32.24 -2.51
CA GLU A 59 -19.64 -31.62 -1.22
C GLU A 59 -18.23 -31.08 -1.18
N VAL A 60 -17.27 -31.76 -1.83
CA VAL A 60 -15.87 -31.32 -1.85
C VAL A 60 -15.75 -30.02 -2.63
N ASP A 61 -16.41 -29.93 -3.78
CA ASP A 61 -16.42 -28.71 -4.59
C ASP A 61 -17.08 -27.55 -3.84
N ARG A 62 -18.18 -27.83 -3.13
CA ARG A 62 -18.86 -26.81 -2.33
C ARG A 62 -17.99 -26.30 -1.18
N ALA A 63 -17.29 -27.21 -0.48
CA ALA A 63 -16.39 -26.84 0.60
C ALA A 63 -15.23 -25.98 0.09
N GLN A 64 -14.65 -26.34 -1.06
CA GLN A 64 -13.58 -25.57 -1.69
C GLN A 64 -14.08 -24.20 -2.12
N HIS A 65 -15.29 -24.14 -2.69
CA HIS A 65 -15.91 -22.87 -3.08
C HIS A 65 -16.12 -21.94 -1.88
N GLU A 66 -16.55 -22.46 -0.73
CA GLU A 66 -16.72 -21.68 0.49
C GLU A 66 -15.39 -21.10 0.96
N ILE A 67 -14.32 -21.90 0.92
CA ILE A 67 -12.97 -21.43 1.28
C ILE A 67 -12.54 -20.31 0.34
N ASP A 68 -12.73 -20.49 -0.96
CA ASP A 68 -12.37 -19.51 -1.97
C ASP A 68 -13.15 -18.21 -1.78
N CYS A 69 -14.45 -18.29 -1.46
CA CYS A 69 -15.25 -17.11 -1.15
C CYS A 69 -14.71 -16.34 0.06
N MET A 70 -14.32 -17.05 1.11
CA MET A 70 -13.73 -16.40 2.29
C MET A 70 -12.43 -15.67 1.93
N LEU A 71 -11.59 -16.28 1.09
CA LEU A 71 -10.34 -15.65 0.63
C LEU A 71 -10.61 -14.39 -0.19
N PHE A 72 -11.58 -14.45 -1.12
CA PHE A 72 -11.95 -13.28 -1.93
C PHE A 72 -12.53 -12.16 -1.09
N LEU A 73 -13.35 -12.49 -0.09
CA LEU A 73 -13.88 -11.49 0.85
C LEU A 73 -12.76 -10.80 1.63
N ARG A 74 -11.75 -11.56 2.06
CA ARG A 74 -10.58 -10.99 2.75
C ARG A 74 -9.79 -10.05 1.84
N ILE A 75 -9.65 -10.42 0.57
CA ILE A 75 -8.97 -9.58 -0.42
C ILE A 75 -9.73 -8.25 -0.57
N VAL A 76 -11.05 -8.31 -0.77
CA VAL A 76 -11.88 -7.11 -0.91
C VAL A 76 -11.76 -6.22 0.33
N GLU A 77 -11.84 -6.80 1.52
CA GLU A 77 -11.74 -6.05 2.77
C GLU A 77 -10.38 -5.38 2.92
N ARG A 78 -9.29 -6.14 2.75
CA ARG A 78 -7.93 -5.64 2.92
C ARG A 78 -7.59 -4.56 1.90
N GLU A 79 -7.88 -4.83 0.62
CA GLU A 79 -7.55 -3.91 -0.46
C GLU A 79 -8.43 -2.64 -0.40
N SER A 80 -9.68 -2.78 0.02
CA SER A 80 -10.56 -1.62 0.21
C SER A 80 -10.08 -0.69 1.31
N LYS A 81 -9.44 -1.22 2.35
CA LYS A 81 -8.84 -0.41 3.40
C LYS A 81 -7.56 0.28 2.95
N LEU A 82 -6.87 -0.30 1.97
CA LEU A 82 -5.64 0.28 1.42
C LEU A 82 -5.92 1.51 0.55
N LEU A 83 -7.04 1.53 -0.18
CA LEU A 83 -7.37 2.64 -1.08
C LEU A 83 -7.34 4.02 -0.44
N PRO A 84 -8.00 4.25 0.73
CA PRO A 84 -7.92 5.54 1.39
C PRO A 84 -6.50 5.94 1.79
N LYS A 85 -5.68 4.96 2.16
CA LYS A 85 -4.28 5.20 2.51
C LYS A 85 -3.46 5.65 1.31
N ILE A 86 -3.72 5.05 0.14
CA ILE A 86 -3.07 5.45 -1.12
C ILE A 86 -3.47 6.88 -1.49
N ASP A 87 -4.76 7.19 -1.44
CA ASP A 87 -5.26 8.54 -1.75
C ASP A 87 -4.68 9.59 -0.80
N LYS A 88 -4.58 9.26 0.47
CA LYS A 88 -3.98 10.12 1.48
C LYS A 88 -2.50 10.37 1.19
N ALA A 89 -1.76 9.33 0.80
CA ALA A 89 -0.35 9.47 0.45
C ALA A 89 -0.16 10.36 -0.78
N ILE A 90 -1.00 10.22 -1.80
CA ILE A 90 -0.96 11.07 -3.00
C ILE A 90 -1.26 12.52 -2.61
N MET A 91 -2.22 12.74 -1.72
CA MET A 91 -2.54 14.08 -1.22
C MET A 91 -1.34 14.70 -0.48
N ARG A 92 -0.63 13.91 0.31
CA ARG A 92 0.57 14.38 1.02
C ARG A 92 1.69 14.78 0.06
N ILE A 93 1.80 14.11 -1.09
CA ILE A 93 2.75 14.51 -2.13
C ILE A 93 2.39 15.91 -2.65
N LYS A 94 1.10 16.17 -2.89
CA LYS A 94 0.64 17.48 -3.36
C LYS A 94 0.89 18.58 -2.31
N GLU A 95 0.75 18.25 -1.04
CA GLU A 95 0.94 19.19 0.07
C GLU A 95 2.40 19.37 0.46
N GLY A 96 3.30 18.51 -0.02
CA GLY A 96 4.73 18.58 0.29
C GLY A 96 5.14 17.88 1.58
N ASP A 97 4.25 17.11 2.19
CA ASP A 97 4.49 16.43 3.47
C ASP A 97 4.87 14.97 3.32
N TYR A 98 4.81 14.44 2.11
CA TYR A 98 5.10 13.03 1.86
C TYR A 98 6.55 12.67 2.21
N GLY A 99 6.72 11.50 2.80
CA GLY A 99 8.04 10.97 3.15
C GLY A 99 8.50 11.33 4.56
N TYR A 100 7.72 12.09 5.30
CA TYR A 100 8.03 12.49 6.67
C TYR A 100 7.03 11.90 7.65
N CYS A 101 7.52 11.49 8.81
CA CYS A 101 6.68 10.93 9.88
C CYS A 101 5.62 11.94 10.34
N VAL A 102 4.37 11.52 10.44
CA VAL A 102 3.26 12.41 10.84
C VAL A 102 3.40 12.90 12.28
N GLU A 103 4.01 12.10 13.14
CA GLU A 103 4.15 12.43 14.57
C GLU A 103 5.43 13.19 14.87
N THR A 104 6.56 12.81 14.28
CA THR A 104 7.87 13.38 14.62
C THR A 104 8.41 14.35 13.60
N GLY A 105 7.91 14.30 12.35
CA GLY A 105 8.46 15.11 11.26
C GLY A 105 9.77 14.57 10.69
N ASP A 106 10.29 13.48 11.22
CA ASP A 106 11.54 12.87 10.74
C ASP A 106 11.33 12.16 9.40
N PRO A 107 12.38 12.07 8.56
CA PRO A 107 12.27 11.31 7.31
C PRO A 107 11.96 9.84 7.57
N ILE A 108 10.99 9.31 6.84
CA ILE A 108 10.63 7.88 6.92
C ILE A 108 11.73 7.03 6.31
N GLY A 109 12.33 7.48 5.22
CA GLY A 109 13.42 6.81 4.55
C GLY A 109 12.99 6.13 3.27
N ILE A 110 13.86 6.17 2.27
CA ILE A 110 13.59 5.61 0.94
C ILE A 110 13.31 4.11 0.98
N PRO A 111 14.12 3.27 1.67
CA PRO A 111 13.87 1.83 1.68
C PRO A 111 12.50 1.46 2.22
N ARG A 112 12.06 2.13 3.29
CA ARG A 112 10.75 1.89 3.88
C ARG A 112 9.62 2.33 2.95
N LEU A 113 9.77 3.48 2.29
CA LEU A 113 8.77 4.00 1.35
C LEU A 113 8.66 3.13 0.10
N ILE A 114 9.73 2.52 -0.36
CA ILE A 114 9.66 1.57 -1.47
C ILE A 114 8.90 0.32 -1.07
N SER A 115 9.13 -0.19 0.15
CA SER A 115 8.41 -1.35 0.68
C SER A 115 6.95 -1.02 0.99
N ARG A 116 6.70 0.16 1.55
CA ARG A 116 5.36 0.62 1.91
C ARG A 116 5.18 2.07 1.50
N PRO A 117 4.76 2.32 0.24
CA PRO A 117 4.60 3.70 -0.25
C PRO A 117 3.56 4.52 0.52
N THR A 118 2.65 3.87 1.24
CA THR A 118 1.63 4.54 2.05
C THR A 118 2.06 4.79 3.49
N ALA A 119 3.32 4.52 3.85
CA ALA A 119 3.81 4.70 5.21
C ALA A 119 3.68 6.15 5.68
N GLU A 120 3.14 6.35 6.88
CA GLU A 120 2.96 7.66 7.51
C GLU A 120 3.85 7.84 8.73
N PHE A 121 4.41 6.76 9.25
CA PHE A 121 5.21 6.75 10.47
C PHE A 121 6.59 6.19 10.21
N CYS A 122 7.60 6.73 10.91
CA CYS A 122 8.91 6.12 10.92
C CYS A 122 8.86 4.78 11.68
N ALA A 123 9.88 3.94 11.50
CA ALA A 123 9.88 2.59 12.07
C ALA A 123 9.74 2.58 13.59
N GLU A 124 10.39 3.53 14.29
CA GLU A 124 10.30 3.63 15.74
C GLU A 124 8.88 3.89 16.22
N ILE A 125 8.21 4.88 15.63
CA ILE A 125 6.85 5.25 16.03
C ILE A 125 5.87 4.13 15.72
N LYS A 126 6.05 3.43 14.61
CA LYS A 126 5.21 2.30 14.27
C LYS A 126 5.33 1.18 15.31
N SER A 127 6.55 0.87 15.75
CA SER A 127 6.77 -0.15 16.78
C SER A 127 6.10 0.22 18.10
N ILE A 128 6.19 1.50 18.50
CA ILE A 128 5.53 1.99 19.71
C ILE A 128 4.01 1.85 19.60
N ASN A 129 3.44 2.21 18.45
CA ASN A 129 2.00 2.11 18.22
C ASN A 129 1.52 0.66 18.23
N GLU A 130 2.27 -0.26 17.66
CA GLU A 130 1.95 -1.69 17.67
C GLU A 130 1.96 -2.26 19.09
N GLU A 131 2.90 -1.83 19.93
CA GLU A 131 2.93 -2.24 21.34
C GLU A 131 1.72 -1.72 22.10
N LYS A 132 1.32 -0.47 21.87
CA LYS A 132 0.13 0.11 22.48
C LYS A 132 -1.13 -0.66 22.09
N GLU A 133 -1.25 -1.04 20.83
CA GLU A 133 -2.38 -1.84 20.35
C GLU A 133 -2.45 -3.19 21.02
N LYS A 134 -1.32 -3.85 21.22
CA LYS A 134 -1.25 -5.13 21.95
C LYS A 134 -1.74 -5.00 23.38
N HIS A 135 -1.39 -3.92 24.06
CA HIS A 135 -1.83 -3.67 25.43
C HIS A 135 -3.33 -3.43 25.53
N PHE A 136 -3.94 -2.84 24.51
CA PHE A 136 -5.38 -2.60 24.49
C PHE A 136 -6.19 -3.87 24.21
N ILE A 137 -5.63 -4.81 23.48
CA ILE A 137 -6.30 -6.07 23.13
C ILE A 137 -6.24 -7.07 24.28
N ASP A 138 -5.17 -7.04 25.05
CA ASP A 138 -4.98 -7.89 26.22
C ASP A 138 -5.63 -7.28 27.45
#